data_7a3ca061048ae55b1efceda34f7c2e61
#
_entry.id   7a3ca061048ae55b1efceda34f7c2e61
#
_cell.length_a   1.000
_cell.length_b   1.000
_cell.length_c   1.000
_cell.angle_alpha   90.00
_cell.angle_beta   90.00
_cell.angle_gamma   90.00
#
_symmetry.space_group_name_H-M   'P 1'
#
loop_
_entity.id
_entity.type
_entity.pdbx_description
1 polymer ?
#
loop_
_entity_poly.entity_id
_entity_poly.type
_entity_poly.pdbx_seq_one_letter_code
_entity_poly.pdbx_strand_id
1 'polypeptide(L)'
;MWSTRALCCALSLLILPVGASRAGDVSFSGVLPNGAVYSQRVESMQERRFRNVVRQHTDYSCGAAALATILRYAYHLDADEGTVIEGMMGVSDPELVHQRGFSLLDIKRYVESMGMRGRGYRVNEERLRSLRVPGLVLMDVRGFRHFVVLKQVRSDVVDVADPILGNRSIPVNEFLESWPSRAVFVVIGTDFDRNTVLLQPGEQPSARSLYARQGPITDAELVDFGFTHADLF
;
A
#
# COMPACT_ATOMS: atom_id res chain seq x y z
N MET A 1 33.42 60.60 -14.15
CA MET A 1 33.17 59.41 -14.98
C MET A 1 33.71 58.18 -14.22
N TRP A 2 32.87 57.54 -13.44
CA TRP A 2 33.24 56.28 -12.79
C TRP A 2 32.17 55.22 -13.10
N SER A 3 32.65 54.16 -13.74
CA SER A 3 31.86 53.03 -14.18
C SER A 3 31.83 51.99 -13.06
N THR A 4 30.66 51.75 -12.49
CA THR A 4 30.40 50.66 -11.52
C THR A 4 29.93 49.41 -12.26
N ARG A 5 30.82 48.44 -12.39
CA ARG A 5 30.50 47.10 -12.87
C ARG A 5 29.83 46.32 -11.74
N ALA A 6 28.54 46.03 -11.88
CA ALA A 6 27.79 45.13 -11.00
C ALA A 6 28.19 43.68 -11.33
N LEU A 7 28.74 43.01 -10.36
CA LEU A 7 29.09 41.56 -10.41
C LEU A 7 27.86 40.77 -9.99
N CYS A 8 27.12 40.23 -10.96
CA CYS A 8 26.04 39.24 -10.69
C CYS A 8 26.66 37.87 -10.34
N CYS A 9 26.71 37.52 -9.06
CA CYS A 9 26.95 36.13 -8.63
C CYS A 9 25.69 35.31 -8.85
N ALA A 10 25.67 34.51 -9.90
CA ALA A 10 24.67 33.48 -10.10
C ALA A 10 24.92 32.31 -9.12
N LEU A 11 24.13 32.25 -8.08
CA LEU A 11 24.12 31.13 -7.12
C LEU A 11 23.35 29.95 -7.77
N SER A 12 24.07 29.03 -8.41
CA SER A 12 23.50 27.79 -8.97
C SER A 12 23.15 26.85 -7.81
N LEU A 13 21.87 26.80 -7.47
CA LEU A 13 21.32 25.85 -6.49
C LEU A 13 21.39 24.45 -7.11
N LEU A 14 22.36 23.62 -6.70
CA LEU A 14 22.39 22.21 -7.03
C LEU A 14 21.23 21.52 -6.31
N ILE A 15 20.13 21.28 -7.03
CA ILE A 15 19.06 20.41 -6.59
C ILE A 15 19.58 18.97 -6.76
N LEU A 16 20.09 18.38 -5.69
CA LEU A 16 20.34 16.95 -5.64
C LEU A 16 19.01 16.22 -5.70
N PRO A 17 18.81 15.28 -6.63
CA PRO A 17 17.59 14.47 -6.63
C PRO A 17 17.57 13.66 -5.34
N VAL A 18 16.54 13.86 -4.52
CA VAL A 18 16.24 12.97 -3.38
C VAL A 18 15.94 11.61 -4.00
N GLY A 19 16.93 10.73 -3.99
CA GLY A 19 16.79 9.39 -4.51
C GLY A 19 15.69 8.66 -3.75
N ALA A 20 14.61 8.32 -4.42
CA ALA A 20 13.68 7.34 -3.91
C ALA A 20 14.47 6.08 -3.53
N SER A 21 14.31 5.62 -2.28
CA SER A 21 14.92 4.37 -1.78
C SER A 21 14.39 3.21 -2.63
N ARG A 22 15.09 2.89 -3.71
CA ARG A 22 14.81 1.70 -4.51
C ARG A 22 15.44 0.50 -3.84
N ALA A 23 14.83 -0.65 -3.98
CA ALA A 23 15.41 -1.94 -3.65
C ALA A 23 16.88 -1.95 -4.06
N GLY A 24 17.78 -2.18 -3.11
CA GLY A 24 19.20 -2.21 -3.37
C GLY A 24 19.59 -3.57 -3.96
N ASP A 25 20.46 -3.56 -4.95
CA ASP A 25 21.18 -4.77 -5.32
C ASP A 25 22.26 -5.02 -4.26
N VAL A 26 22.12 -6.11 -3.52
CA VAL A 26 23.14 -6.55 -2.57
C VAL A 26 24.13 -7.43 -3.33
N SER A 27 25.38 -6.96 -3.46
CA SER A 27 26.43 -7.68 -4.15
C SER A 27 27.30 -8.43 -3.14
N PHE A 28 27.40 -9.73 -3.32
CA PHE A 28 28.25 -10.61 -2.53
C PHE A 28 29.52 -10.91 -3.34
N SER A 29 30.66 -10.42 -2.89
CA SER A 29 31.97 -10.75 -3.43
C SER A 29 32.66 -11.85 -2.60
N GLY A 30 33.36 -12.77 -3.26
CA GLY A 30 34.13 -13.80 -2.56
C GLY A 30 33.34 -15.05 -2.14
N VAL A 31 32.03 -15.14 -2.43
CA VAL A 31 31.20 -16.32 -2.11
C VAL A 31 31.42 -17.46 -3.14
N LEU A 32 31.80 -17.13 -4.38
CA LEU A 32 32.02 -18.12 -5.43
C LEU A 32 33.51 -18.38 -5.63
N PRO A 33 33.94 -19.63 -5.82
CA PRO A 33 35.34 -20.04 -5.97
C PRO A 33 36.06 -19.38 -7.15
N ASN A 34 35.33 -18.90 -8.14
CA ASN A 34 35.84 -18.23 -9.35
C ASN A 34 35.97 -16.69 -9.21
N GLY A 35 35.73 -16.14 -8.01
CA GLY A 35 35.75 -14.69 -7.79
C GLY A 35 34.58 -13.92 -8.40
N ALA A 36 33.55 -14.61 -8.91
CA ALA A 36 32.37 -13.94 -9.48
C ALA A 36 31.60 -13.18 -8.40
N VAL A 37 31.13 -12.00 -8.75
CA VAL A 37 30.24 -11.20 -7.90
C VAL A 37 28.80 -11.68 -8.12
N TYR A 38 28.17 -12.15 -7.06
CA TYR A 38 26.74 -12.48 -7.08
C TYR A 38 25.96 -11.25 -6.62
N SER A 39 25.05 -10.76 -7.47
CA SER A 39 24.14 -9.66 -7.12
C SER A 39 22.72 -10.17 -7.00
N GLN A 40 22.08 -9.90 -5.89
CA GLN A 40 20.69 -10.23 -5.65
C GLN A 40 19.90 -8.96 -5.32
N ARG A 41 18.82 -8.76 -6.05
CA ARG A 41 17.90 -7.68 -5.76
C ARG A 41 17.12 -7.99 -4.47
N VAL A 42 17.27 -7.12 -3.48
CA VAL A 42 16.58 -7.22 -2.20
C VAL A 42 15.47 -6.17 -2.15
N GLU A 43 14.23 -6.63 -2.01
CA GLU A 43 13.09 -5.76 -1.82
C GLU A 43 13.14 -5.14 -0.42
N SER A 44 13.00 -3.81 -0.32
CA SER A 44 12.97 -3.12 0.97
C SER A 44 11.72 -3.52 1.76
N MET A 45 11.79 -3.38 3.09
CA MET A 45 10.63 -3.60 3.97
C MET A 45 9.44 -2.70 3.58
N GLN A 46 9.72 -1.49 3.12
CA GLN A 46 8.69 -0.56 2.67
C GLN A 46 8.05 -1.02 1.36
N GLU A 47 8.84 -1.43 0.36
CA GLU A 47 8.30 -1.97 -0.90
C GLU A 47 7.45 -3.20 -0.65
N ARG A 48 7.89 -4.13 0.19
CA ARG A 48 7.13 -5.30 0.60
C ARG A 48 5.80 -4.93 1.26
N ARG A 49 5.82 -3.90 2.12
CA ARG A 49 4.63 -3.41 2.81
C ARG A 49 3.59 -2.85 1.85
N PHE A 50 4.01 -2.16 0.78
CA PHE A 50 3.14 -1.58 -0.24
C PHE A 50 3.01 -2.43 -1.50
N ARG A 51 3.41 -3.70 -1.45
CA ARG A 51 3.25 -4.59 -2.61
C ARG A 51 1.78 -4.71 -2.99
N ASN A 52 1.47 -4.44 -4.26
CA ASN A 52 0.10 -4.43 -4.79
C ASN A 52 -0.84 -3.44 -4.06
N VAL A 53 -0.32 -2.33 -3.60
CA VAL A 53 -1.08 -1.23 -2.99
C VAL A 53 -0.61 0.07 -3.61
N VAL A 54 -1.54 0.88 -4.11
CA VAL A 54 -1.25 2.26 -4.53
C VAL A 54 -1.13 3.10 -3.27
N ARG A 55 0.06 3.69 -3.06
CA ARG A 55 0.35 4.49 -1.90
C ARG A 55 -0.29 5.88 -2.03
N GLN A 56 -0.86 6.37 -0.93
CA GLN A 56 -1.36 7.73 -0.80
C GLN A 56 -0.19 8.71 -0.58
N HIS A 57 -0.24 9.87 -1.24
CA HIS A 57 0.74 10.94 -1.11
C HIS A 57 0.12 12.28 -0.66
N THR A 58 -1.21 12.44 -0.76
CA THR A 58 -1.92 13.66 -0.35
C THR A 58 -2.93 13.37 0.76
N ASP A 59 -3.17 14.32 1.67
CA ASP A 59 -3.95 14.09 2.90
C ASP A 59 -5.42 13.75 2.67
N TYR A 60 -6.00 14.15 1.53
CA TYR A 60 -7.43 13.93 1.21
C TYR A 60 -7.69 12.77 0.23
N SER A 61 -6.64 12.07 -0.22
CA SER A 61 -6.73 11.14 -1.36
C SER A 61 -6.87 9.66 -0.98
N CYS A 62 -7.10 9.31 0.30
CA CYS A 62 -7.21 7.91 0.71
C CYS A 62 -8.23 7.13 -0.13
N GLY A 63 -9.38 7.75 -0.46
CA GLY A 63 -10.39 7.15 -1.33
C GLY A 63 -9.91 6.93 -2.75
N ALA A 64 -9.15 7.89 -3.31
CA ALA A 64 -8.59 7.77 -4.65
C ALA A 64 -7.50 6.70 -4.74
N ALA A 65 -6.56 6.67 -3.79
CA ALA A 65 -5.50 5.66 -3.75
C ALA A 65 -6.05 4.25 -3.48
N ALA A 66 -7.06 4.11 -2.61
CA ALA A 66 -7.74 2.85 -2.39
C ALA A 66 -8.50 2.37 -3.64
N LEU A 67 -9.19 3.28 -4.35
CA LEU A 67 -9.84 2.96 -5.63
C LEU A 67 -8.81 2.61 -6.70
N ALA A 68 -7.73 3.36 -6.84
CA ALA A 68 -6.63 3.07 -7.77
C ALA A 68 -6.06 1.66 -7.54
N THR A 69 -5.94 1.24 -6.28
CA THR A 69 -5.52 -0.12 -5.93
C THR A 69 -6.48 -1.17 -6.52
N ILE A 70 -7.80 -0.98 -6.41
CA ILE A 70 -8.77 -1.91 -7.00
C ILE A 70 -8.70 -1.88 -8.53
N LEU A 71 -8.71 -0.69 -9.15
CA LEU A 71 -8.68 -0.54 -10.60
C LEU A 71 -7.43 -1.18 -11.21
N ARG A 72 -6.27 -0.96 -10.59
CA ARG A 72 -5.00 -1.49 -11.08
C ARG A 72 -4.89 -3.01 -10.93
N TYR A 73 -5.22 -3.54 -9.76
CA TYR A 73 -4.93 -4.94 -9.42
C TYR A 73 -6.09 -5.89 -9.58
N ALA A 74 -7.32 -5.39 -9.70
CA ALA A 74 -8.49 -6.25 -9.93
C ALA A 74 -9.13 -6.07 -11.32
N TYR A 75 -8.76 -4.97 -12.03
CA TYR A 75 -9.27 -4.68 -13.38
C TYR A 75 -8.15 -4.43 -14.40
N HIS A 76 -6.88 -4.50 -13.97
CA HIS A 76 -5.68 -4.29 -14.82
C HIS A 76 -5.67 -2.96 -15.58
N LEU A 77 -6.34 -1.95 -15.02
CA LEU A 77 -6.31 -0.60 -15.56
C LEU A 77 -5.03 0.13 -15.15
N ASP A 78 -4.51 0.99 -16.01
CA ASP A 78 -3.39 1.85 -15.64
C ASP A 78 -3.89 3.00 -14.77
N ALA A 79 -4.02 2.72 -13.47
CA ALA A 79 -4.54 3.64 -12.48
C ALA A 79 -3.50 3.87 -11.39
N ASP A 80 -3.19 5.11 -11.11
CA ASP A 80 -2.42 5.56 -9.95
C ASP A 80 -3.23 6.57 -9.13
N GLU A 81 -2.66 7.02 -8.01
CA GLU A 81 -3.33 8.01 -7.17
C GLU A 81 -3.67 9.29 -7.93
N GLY A 82 -2.71 9.82 -8.72
CA GLY A 82 -2.85 11.10 -9.43
C GLY A 82 -3.94 11.05 -10.49
N THR A 83 -3.93 10.04 -11.35
CA THR A 83 -4.93 9.85 -12.41
C THR A 83 -6.34 9.67 -11.85
N VAL A 84 -6.46 8.95 -10.71
CA VAL A 84 -7.77 8.76 -10.06
C VAL A 84 -8.23 10.03 -9.37
N ILE A 85 -7.34 10.80 -8.70
CA ILE A 85 -7.68 12.12 -8.14
C ILE A 85 -8.23 13.04 -9.24
N GLU A 86 -7.51 13.15 -10.36
CA GLU A 86 -7.91 14.02 -11.47
C GLU A 86 -9.30 13.64 -12.00
N GLY A 87 -9.51 12.34 -12.26
CA GLY A 87 -10.80 11.86 -12.73
C GLY A 87 -11.94 12.05 -11.71
N MET A 88 -11.69 11.84 -10.43
CA MET A 88 -12.67 12.03 -9.37
C MET A 88 -12.99 13.52 -9.14
N MET A 89 -12.00 14.41 -9.24
CA MET A 89 -12.23 15.85 -9.15
C MET A 89 -13.17 16.35 -10.25
N GLY A 90 -13.13 15.74 -11.44
CA GLY A 90 -14.05 16.08 -12.55
C GLY A 90 -15.54 15.81 -12.26
N VAL A 91 -15.86 14.99 -11.26
CA VAL A 91 -17.23 14.57 -10.90
C VAL A 91 -17.65 14.94 -9.47
N SER A 92 -16.76 15.61 -8.74
CA SER A 92 -16.90 15.96 -7.32
C SER A 92 -16.96 17.48 -7.14
N ASP A 93 -17.33 17.92 -5.94
CA ASP A 93 -17.18 19.30 -5.51
C ASP A 93 -15.77 19.50 -4.94
N PRO A 94 -14.90 20.29 -5.60
CA PRO A 94 -13.51 20.45 -5.18
C PRO A 94 -13.36 21.05 -3.76
N GLU A 95 -14.23 21.96 -3.36
CA GLU A 95 -14.15 22.57 -2.03
C GLU A 95 -14.47 21.57 -0.93
N LEU A 96 -15.49 20.71 -1.14
CA LEU A 96 -15.83 19.65 -0.21
C LEU A 96 -14.73 18.59 -0.14
N VAL A 97 -14.11 18.26 -1.27
CA VAL A 97 -12.98 17.32 -1.31
C VAL A 97 -11.79 17.82 -0.51
N HIS A 98 -11.41 19.09 -0.66
CA HIS A 98 -10.32 19.68 0.11
C HIS A 98 -10.58 19.73 1.63
N GLN A 99 -11.84 19.88 2.03
CA GLN A 99 -12.22 19.95 3.44
C GLN A 99 -12.40 18.59 4.11
N ARG A 100 -12.90 17.58 3.38
CA ARG A 100 -13.39 16.30 3.94
C ARG A 100 -12.85 15.06 3.26
N GLY A 101 -12.06 15.21 2.19
CA GLY A 101 -11.67 14.12 1.29
C GLY A 101 -12.81 13.65 0.40
N PHE A 102 -12.53 12.69 -0.45
CA PHE A 102 -13.51 12.08 -1.34
C PHE A 102 -14.53 11.23 -0.57
N SER A 103 -15.77 11.30 -0.99
CA SER A 103 -16.86 10.47 -0.48
C SER A 103 -17.08 9.19 -1.31
N LEU A 104 -17.81 8.21 -0.78
CA LEU A 104 -18.24 7.05 -1.56
C LEU A 104 -19.15 7.43 -2.76
N LEU A 105 -19.83 8.58 -2.70
CA LEU A 105 -20.61 9.09 -3.82
C LEU A 105 -19.72 9.59 -4.95
N ASP A 106 -18.60 10.24 -4.62
CA ASP A 106 -17.61 10.69 -5.60
C ASP A 106 -16.96 9.50 -6.29
N ILE A 107 -16.56 8.49 -5.50
CA ILE A 107 -16.04 7.21 -6.02
C ILE A 107 -17.08 6.57 -6.95
N LYS A 108 -18.35 6.52 -6.54
CA LYS A 108 -19.42 5.96 -7.37
C LYS A 108 -19.58 6.69 -8.70
N ARG A 109 -19.63 8.03 -8.66
CA ARG A 109 -19.79 8.85 -9.88
C ARG A 109 -18.60 8.62 -10.84
N TYR A 110 -17.41 8.56 -10.31
CA TYR A 110 -16.21 8.34 -11.11
C TYR A 110 -16.20 6.95 -11.76
N VAL A 111 -16.44 5.87 -11.03
CA VAL A 111 -16.48 4.53 -11.65
C VAL A 111 -17.63 4.40 -12.65
N GLU A 112 -18.75 5.09 -12.43
CA GLU A 112 -19.88 5.12 -13.37
C GLU A 112 -19.54 5.92 -14.64
N SER A 113 -18.72 6.98 -14.57
CA SER A 113 -18.21 7.70 -15.74
C SER A 113 -17.25 6.84 -16.59
N MET A 114 -16.59 5.85 -15.98
CA MET A 114 -15.75 4.86 -16.67
C MET A 114 -16.56 3.69 -17.27
N GLY A 115 -17.89 3.72 -17.22
CA GLY A 115 -18.76 2.62 -17.70
C GLY A 115 -18.88 1.43 -16.73
N MET A 116 -18.33 1.54 -15.55
CA MET A 116 -18.45 0.54 -14.47
C MET A 116 -19.67 0.86 -13.58
N ARG A 117 -19.95 0.03 -12.58
CA ARG A 117 -20.98 0.29 -11.58
C ARG A 117 -20.41 0.28 -10.17
N GLY A 118 -20.72 1.29 -9.39
CA GLY A 118 -20.40 1.35 -7.97
C GLY A 118 -21.61 0.96 -7.11
N ARG A 119 -21.46 0.03 -6.18
CA ARG A 119 -22.54 -0.40 -5.27
C ARG A 119 -22.04 -0.54 -3.84
N GLY A 120 -22.77 0.04 -2.90
CA GLY A 120 -22.56 -0.14 -1.47
C GLY A 120 -23.48 -1.24 -0.93
N TYR A 121 -22.91 -2.13 -0.12
CA TYR A 121 -23.63 -3.21 0.55
C TYR A 121 -23.38 -3.13 2.05
N ARG A 122 -24.43 -3.24 2.85
CA ARG A 122 -24.30 -3.43 4.30
C ARG A 122 -24.16 -4.92 4.57
N VAL A 123 -23.09 -5.31 5.23
CA VAL A 123 -22.77 -6.71 5.48
C VAL A 123 -22.61 -6.98 6.98
N ASN A 124 -23.06 -8.14 7.41
CA ASN A 124 -22.76 -8.69 8.74
C ASN A 124 -21.44 -9.47 8.72
N GLU A 125 -20.99 -9.96 9.87
CA GLU A 125 -19.73 -10.70 9.99
C GLU A 125 -19.71 -11.99 9.13
N GLU A 126 -20.83 -12.72 9.07
CA GLU A 126 -20.93 -13.94 8.27
C GLU A 126 -20.70 -13.65 6.77
N ARG A 127 -21.37 -12.61 6.26
CA ARG A 127 -21.21 -12.18 4.86
C ARG A 127 -19.81 -11.60 4.60
N LEU A 128 -19.23 -10.92 5.57
CA LEU A 128 -17.86 -10.43 5.50
C LEU A 128 -16.88 -11.60 5.27
N ARG A 129 -17.05 -12.70 6.00
CA ARG A 129 -16.22 -13.92 5.86
C ARG A 129 -16.41 -14.63 4.50
N SER A 130 -17.56 -14.46 3.88
CA SER A 130 -17.87 -15.07 2.57
C SER A 130 -17.54 -14.18 1.37
N LEU A 131 -17.07 -12.95 1.58
CA LEU A 131 -16.76 -12.01 0.51
C LEU A 131 -15.63 -12.56 -0.38
N ARG A 132 -15.83 -12.50 -1.70
CA ARG A 132 -14.86 -13.00 -2.72
C ARG A 132 -14.52 -11.92 -3.75
N VAL A 133 -14.73 -10.67 -3.38
CA VAL A 133 -14.37 -9.51 -4.20
C VAL A 133 -13.73 -8.47 -3.29
N PRO A 134 -12.69 -7.75 -3.74
CA PRO A 134 -12.16 -6.64 -2.97
C PRO A 134 -13.18 -5.51 -2.91
N GLY A 135 -13.21 -4.78 -1.81
CA GLY A 135 -14.12 -3.65 -1.65
C GLY A 135 -13.51 -2.51 -0.85
N LEU A 136 -14.04 -1.32 -1.04
CA LEU A 136 -13.65 -0.17 -0.24
C LEU A 136 -14.47 -0.13 1.05
N VAL A 137 -13.80 0.10 2.16
CA VAL A 137 -14.41 0.30 3.47
C VAL A 137 -13.87 1.58 4.10
N LEU A 138 -14.74 2.29 4.79
CA LEU A 138 -14.36 3.47 5.56
C LEU A 138 -14.15 3.04 7.01
N MET A 139 -12.91 2.99 7.44
CA MET A 139 -12.54 2.74 8.83
C MET A 139 -12.52 4.03 9.64
N ASP A 140 -12.83 3.91 10.91
CA ASP A 140 -12.71 4.97 11.91
C ASP A 140 -11.78 4.48 13.03
N VAL A 141 -10.57 5.00 13.06
CA VAL A 141 -9.57 4.65 14.06
C VAL A 141 -9.34 5.86 14.95
N ARG A 142 -9.94 5.86 16.14
CA ARG A 142 -9.82 6.96 17.12
C ARG A 142 -10.22 8.33 16.55
N GLY A 143 -11.30 8.37 15.76
CA GLY A 143 -11.80 9.60 15.13
C GLY A 143 -11.12 9.95 13.80
N PHE A 144 -10.08 9.22 13.41
CA PHE A 144 -9.47 9.36 12.10
C PHE A 144 -10.15 8.41 11.10
N ARG A 145 -10.88 8.99 10.17
CA ARG A 145 -11.63 8.24 9.16
C ARG A 145 -10.86 8.18 7.86
N HIS A 146 -10.57 6.98 7.36
CA HIS A 146 -9.94 6.80 6.06
C HIS A 146 -10.41 5.55 5.33
N PHE A 147 -10.24 5.56 4.01
CA PHE A 147 -10.58 4.44 3.16
C PHE A 147 -9.44 3.45 3.06
N VAL A 148 -9.79 2.17 3.20
CA VAL A 148 -8.89 1.05 2.91
C VAL A 148 -9.58 0.06 1.96
N VAL A 149 -8.78 -0.75 1.28
CA VAL A 149 -9.29 -1.88 0.50
C VAL A 149 -9.40 -3.09 1.40
N LEU A 150 -10.62 -3.55 1.61
CA LEU A 150 -10.90 -4.86 2.19
C LEU A 150 -10.53 -5.93 1.15
N LYS A 151 -9.59 -6.80 1.47
CA LYS A 151 -9.11 -7.86 0.57
C LYS A 151 -9.87 -9.16 0.82
N GLN A 152 -9.71 -9.74 1.97
CA GLN A 152 -10.33 -11.01 2.36
C GLN A 152 -10.35 -11.17 3.89
N VAL A 153 -11.12 -12.15 4.34
CA VAL A 153 -11.08 -12.61 5.73
C VAL A 153 -10.51 -14.03 5.76
N ARG A 154 -9.50 -14.23 6.59
CA ARG A 154 -8.86 -15.53 6.80
C ARG A 154 -8.90 -15.90 8.28
N SER A 155 -9.51 -17.01 8.63
CA SER A 155 -9.67 -17.40 10.04
C SER A 155 -10.22 -16.22 10.88
N ASP A 156 -9.40 -15.63 11.73
CA ASP A 156 -9.77 -14.56 12.65
C ASP A 156 -9.11 -13.21 12.32
N VAL A 157 -8.60 -13.05 11.08
CA VAL A 157 -7.99 -11.80 10.62
C VAL A 157 -8.61 -11.33 9.32
N VAL A 158 -8.72 -10.01 9.20
CA VAL A 158 -9.11 -9.29 7.99
C VAL A 158 -7.85 -8.75 7.33
N ASP A 159 -7.59 -9.14 6.09
CA ASP A 159 -6.52 -8.59 5.30
C ASP A 159 -7.01 -7.33 4.59
N VAL A 160 -6.31 -6.22 4.79
CA VAL A 160 -6.60 -4.95 4.15
C VAL A 160 -5.37 -4.42 3.41
N ALA A 161 -5.60 -3.67 2.34
CA ALA A 161 -4.59 -2.82 1.72
C ALA A 161 -4.91 -1.37 2.12
N ASP A 162 -4.06 -0.83 2.97
CA ASP A 162 -4.18 0.51 3.51
C ASP A 162 -3.27 1.45 2.71
N PRO A 163 -3.80 2.50 2.05
CA PRO A 163 -3.00 3.41 1.23
C PRO A 163 -1.91 4.17 2.00
N ILE A 164 -2.07 4.33 3.32
CA ILE A 164 -1.09 5.02 4.19
C ILE A 164 -0.12 4.02 4.81
N LEU A 165 -0.64 2.90 5.31
CA LEU A 165 0.12 1.96 6.13
C LEU A 165 0.57 0.70 5.36
N GLY A 166 0.09 0.51 4.12
CA GLY A 166 0.37 -0.68 3.31
C GLY A 166 -0.49 -1.89 3.70
N ASN A 167 -0.05 -3.08 3.33
CA ASN A 167 -0.77 -4.32 3.65
C ASN A 167 -0.77 -4.60 5.16
N ARG A 168 -1.95 -4.88 5.70
CA ARG A 168 -2.16 -5.19 7.11
C ARG A 168 -3.10 -6.38 7.27
N SER A 169 -2.87 -7.18 8.32
CA SER A 169 -3.82 -8.17 8.84
C SER A 169 -4.31 -7.70 10.20
N ILE A 170 -5.60 -7.47 10.32
CA ILE A 170 -6.25 -6.91 11.51
C ILE A 170 -7.14 -7.99 12.11
N PRO A 171 -7.10 -8.26 13.43
CA PRO A 171 -8.05 -9.17 14.06
C PRO A 171 -9.50 -8.78 13.75
N VAL A 172 -10.38 -9.76 13.51
CA VAL A 172 -11.76 -9.50 13.08
C VAL A 172 -12.51 -8.61 14.06
N ASN A 173 -12.34 -8.82 15.36
CA ASN A 173 -12.97 -7.99 16.39
C ASN A 173 -12.50 -6.53 16.33
N GLU A 174 -11.20 -6.29 16.22
CA GLU A 174 -10.61 -4.94 16.10
C GLU A 174 -11.07 -4.26 14.80
N PHE A 175 -11.10 -5.01 13.70
CA PHE A 175 -11.62 -4.50 12.41
C PHE A 175 -13.09 -4.10 12.54
N LEU A 176 -13.90 -4.95 13.15
CA LEU A 176 -15.31 -4.66 13.36
C LEU A 176 -15.55 -3.43 14.26
N GLU A 177 -14.74 -3.21 15.29
CA GLU A 177 -14.80 -2.00 16.13
C GLU A 177 -14.47 -0.73 15.32
N SER A 178 -13.44 -0.80 14.48
CA SER A 178 -13.00 0.33 13.66
C SER A 178 -13.83 0.55 12.39
N TRP A 179 -14.85 -0.29 12.15
CA TRP A 179 -15.70 -0.21 10.95
C TRP A 179 -17.21 -0.13 11.31
N PRO A 180 -17.67 0.98 11.90
CA PRO A 180 -19.04 1.10 12.44
C PRO A 180 -20.13 1.08 11.38
N SER A 181 -19.84 1.55 10.16
CA SER A 181 -20.84 1.62 9.07
C SER A 181 -21.28 0.26 8.55
N ARG A 182 -20.46 -0.78 8.69
CA ARG A 182 -20.66 -2.11 8.08
C ARG A 182 -20.93 -2.05 6.56
N ALA A 183 -20.53 -0.98 5.90
CA ALA A 183 -20.75 -0.77 4.49
C ALA A 183 -19.48 -1.09 3.69
N VAL A 184 -19.59 -2.05 2.77
CA VAL A 184 -18.57 -2.34 1.76
C VAL A 184 -19.04 -1.75 0.44
N PHE A 185 -18.17 -0.98 -0.20
CA PHE A 185 -18.41 -0.49 -1.55
C PHE A 185 -17.63 -1.35 -2.54
N VAL A 186 -18.32 -1.87 -3.54
CA VAL A 186 -17.77 -2.75 -4.57
C VAL A 186 -17.86 -2.07 -5.92
N VAL A 187 -16.78 -2.13 -6.67
CA VAL A 187 -16.75 -1.79 -8.09
C VAL A 187 -17.14 -3.02 -8.89
N ILE A 188 -18.00 -2.86 -9.89
CA ILE A 188 -18.51 -3.93 -10.74
C ILE A 188 -18.26 -3.54 -12.18
N GLY A 189 -17.42 -4.32 -12.88
CA GLY A 189 -17.09 -4.16 -14.29
C GLY A 189 -17.00 -5.51 -14.99
N THR A 190 -16.89 -5.50 -16.32
CA THR A 190 -16.81 -6.72 -17.15
C THR A 190 -15.50 -7.46 -16.99
N ASP A 191 -14.39 -6.72 -16.79
CA ASP A 191 -13.04 -7.24 -16.84
C ASP A 191 -12.46 -7.55 -15.45
N PHE A 192 -13.33 -7.89 -14.50
CA PHE A 192 -12.91 -8.24 -13.15
C PHE A 192 -12.08 -9.54 -13.14
N ASP A 193 -10.83 -9.43 -12.68
CA ASP A 193 -9.97 -10.59 -12.46
C ASP A 193 -10.33 -11.33 -11.18
N ARG A 194 -10.92 -12.51 -11.31
CA ARG A 194 -11.28 -13.38 -10.18
C ARG A 194 -10.07 -13.95 -9.44
N ASN A 195 -8.90 -13.95 -10.11
CA ASN A 195 -7.62 -14.42 -9.55
C ASN A 195 -6.73 -13.26 -9.09
N THR A 196 -7.31 -12.07 -8.96
CA THR A 196 -6.58 -10.86 -8.56
C THR A 196 -5.68 -11.11 -7.34
N VAL A 197 -4.50 -10.53 -7.36
CA VAL A 197 -3.54 -10.55 -6.24
C VAL A 197 -4.11 -9.96 -4.95
N LEU A 198 -5.18 -9.15 -5.04
CA LEU A 198 -5.85 -8.60 -3.87
C LEU A 198 -6.59 -9.67 -3.05
N LEU A 199 -7.02 -10.77 -3.66
CA LEU A 199 -7.71 -11.88 -2.99
C LEU A 199 -6.76 -13.03 -2.62
N GLN A 200 -5.48 -12.91 -2.97
CA GLN A 200 -4.49 -13.89 -2.57
C GLN A 200 -3.94 -13.57 -1.17
N PRO A 201 -3.57 -14.61 -0.39
CA PRO A 201 -2.94 -14.39 0.89
C PRO A 201 -1.66 -13.57 0.69
N GLY A 202 -1.61 -12.38 1.29
CA GLY A 202 -0.40 -11.58 1.27
C GLY A 202 0.72 -12.30 2.03
N GLU A 203 1.91 -12.35 1.44
CA GLU A 203 3.12 -12.75 2.16
C GLU A 203 3.52 -11.65 3.14
N GLN A 204 2.83 -11.57 4.26
CA GLN A 204 3.32 -10.73 5.34
C GLN A 204 4.40 -11.55 6.09
N PRO A 205 5.63 -11.04 6.19
CA PRO A 205 6.62 -11.66 7.03
C PRO A 205 6.19 -11.51 8.48
N SER A 206 5.55 -12.53 9.02
CA SER A 206 5.31 -12.66 10.45
C SER A 206 6.38 -13.58 11.04
N ALA A 207 6.72 -13.41 12.31
CA ALA A 207 7.61 -14.32 13.00
C ALA A 207 7.15 -15.78 12.86
N ARG A 208 5.83 -16.00 12.85
CA ARG A 208 5.23 -17.32 12.64
C ARG A 208 5.46 -17.87 11.22
N SER A 209 5.42 -17.00 10.18
CA SER A 209 5.69 -17.44 8.79
C SER A 209 7.18 -17.71 8.56
N LEU A 210 8.06 -16.97 9.21
CA LEU A 210 9.50 -17.23 9.20
C LEU A 210 9.80 -18.56 9.89
N TYR A 211 9.23 -18.80 11.07
CA TYR A 211 9.37 -20.07 11.78
C TYR A 211 8.90 -21.27 10.96
N ALA A 212 7.74 -21.17 10.31
CA ALA A 212 7.16 -22.26 9.53
C ALA A 212 7.94 -22.58 8.24
N ARG A 213 8.63 -21.58 7.65
CA ARG A 213 9.36 -21.72 6.38
C ARG A 213 10.83 -22.10 6.55
N GLN A 214 11.48 -21.61 7.59
CA GLN A 214 12.94 -21.69 7.75
C GLN A 214 13.35 -22.42 9.03
N GLY A 215 12.39 -22.70 9.92
CA GLY A 215 12.70 -23.22 11.25
C GLY A 215 13.34 -22.18 12.19
N PRO A 216 13.47 -22.45 13.46
CA PRO A 216 14.23 -21.63 14.37
C PRO A 216 15.74 -21.79 14.07
N ILE A 217 16.46 -20.69 14.08
CA ILE A 217 17.92 -20.72 14.16
C ILE A 217 18.27 -21.32 15.51
N THR A 218 19.22 -22.25 15.54
CA THR A 218 19.67 -22.87 16.78
C THR A 218 20.44 -21.86 17.63
N ASP A 219 20.47 -22.06 18.95
CA ASP A 219 21.24 -21.19 19.86
C ASP A 219 22.72 -21.11 19.46
N ALA A 220 23.28 -22.20 18.92
CA ALA A 220 24.64 -22.26 18.41
C ALA A 220 24.84 -21.32 17.19
N GLU A 221 23.86 -21.27 16.28
CA GLU A 221 23.90 -20.34 15.13
C GLU A 221 23.65 -18.90 15.56
N LEU A 222 22.86 -18.66 16.62
CA LEU A 222 22.63 -17.31 17.15
C LEU A 222 23.90 -16.70 17.76
N VAL A 223 24.81 -17.51 18.28
CA VAL A 223 26.11 -17.03 18.80
C VAL A 223 26.94 -16.42 17.68
N ASP A 224 26.85 -16.93 16.45
CA ASP A 224 27.59 -16.42 15.30
C ASP A 224 27.00 -15.09 14.75
N PHE A 225 25.78 -14.72 15.17
CA PHE A 225 25.10 -13.49 14.74
C PHE A 225 25.25 -12.39 15.82
N GLY A 226 26.31 -11.59 15.72
CA GLY A 226 26.43 -10.36 16.51
C GLY A 226 27.43 -10.39 17.66
N PHE A 227 28.07 -11.53 17.93
CA PHE A 227 29.22 -11.60 18.85
C PHE A 227 30.48 -11.97 18.07
N THR A 228 31.50 -11.14 18.20
CA THR A 228 32.85 -11.55 17.82
C THR A 228 33.45 -12.37 18.96
N HIS A 229 34.39 -13.28 18.64
CA HIS A 229 35.11 -14.03 19.66
C HIS A 229 35.75 -13.15 20.76
N ALA A 230 35.95 -11.85 20.48
CA ALA A 230 36.42 -10.85 21.44
C ALA A 230 35.39 -10.39 22.46
N ASP A 231 34.11 -10.63 22.22
CA ASP A 231 33.04 -10.22 23.12
C ASP A 231 32.66 -11.30 24.16
N LEU A 232 33.33 -12.47 24.08
CA LEU A 232 33.07 -13.63 24.97
C LEU A 232 34.12 -13.85 26.05
N PHE A 233 35.20 -13.00 26.09
CA PHE A 233 36.29 -13.11 27.07
C PHE A 233 36.69 -11.75 27.66
#